data_aeff33e3a372d12649cb587662e56be6
#
_entry.id   aeff33e3a372d12649cb587662e56be6
#
_cell.length_a   1.000
_cell.length_b   1.000
_cell.length_c   1.000
_cell.angle_alpha   90.00
_cell.angle_beta   90.00
_cell.angle_gamma   90.00
#
_symmetry.space_group_name_H-M   'P 1'
#
loop_
_entity.id
_entity.type
_entity.pdbx_description
1 polymer ?
#
loop_
_entity_poly.entity_id
_entity_poly.type
_entity_poly.pdbx_seq_one_letter_code
_entity_poly.pdbx_strand_id
1 'polypeptide(L)'
;MQAIGRQPHRAQGGAPVHYERHRPEQTTLYRLVQQHAESFFAEVDAATGARLPQFVKDEFDAFLECGILAHGFLRLRCADCGHDKLVAFSCKRRGFCISCGARRMAQTAAHLVDHVIPHVPVRQWVLSLPIPLRLLLAEIGRAHV
;
A
#
# COMPACT_ATOMS: atom_id res chain seq x y z
N MET A 1 -22.30 28.95 -23.17
CA MET A 1 -21.54 28.02 -22.34
C MET A 1 -20.80 27.03 -23.26
N GLN A 2 -19.51 27.28 -23.53
CA GLN A 2 -18.71 26.43 -24.40
C GLN A 2 -17.99 25.41 -23.54
N ALA A 3 -18.17 24.12 -23.82
CA ALA A 3 -17.46 23.03 -23.18
C ALA A 3 -16.00 23.04 -23.64
N ILE A 4 -15.08 23.24 -22.69
CA ILE A 4 -13.64 23.14 -22.93
C ILE A 4 -13.32 21.64 -23.03
N GLY A 5 -13.17 21.16 -24.25
CA GLY A 5 -12.71 19.80 -24.54
C GLY A 5 -11.28 19.63 -24.06
N ARG A 6 -11.08 18.78 -23.05
CA ARG A 6 -9.75 18.29 -22.66
C ARG A 6 -9.17 17.49 -23.81
N GLN A 7 -8.18 18.04 -24.51
CA GLN A 7 -7.39 17.28 -25.44
C GLN A 7 -6.53 16.25 -24.67
N PRO A 8 -6.50 14.97 -25.08
CA PRO A 8 -5.59 14.00 -24.48
C PRO A 8 -4.15 14.44 -24.78
N HIS A 9 -3.33 14.59 -23.75
CA HIS A 9 -1.90 14.82 -23.89
C HIS A 9 -1.30 13.66 -24.69
N ARG A 10 -0.93 13.95 -25.95
CA ARG A 10 -0.19 13.05 -26.83
C ARG A 10 1.20 12.90 -26.23
N ALA A 11 1.48 11.73 -25.61
CA ALA A 11 2.81 11.40 -25.12
C ALA A 11 3.80 11.49 -26.27
N GLN A 12 4.76 12.40 -26.15
CA GLN A 12 5.89 12.53 -27.08
C GLN A 12 6.74 11.26 -26.97
N GLY A 13 7.13 10.71 -28.13
CA GLY A 13 7.76 9.42 -28.35
C GLY A 13 8.93 9.08 -27.44
N GLY A 14 8.64 8.49 -26.30
CA GLY A 14 9.59 7.70 -25.52
C GLY A 14 9.50 6.25 -25.99
N ALA A 15 10.61 5.51 -25.93
CA ALA A 15 10.63 4.08 -26.17
C ALA A 15 9.49 3.39 -25.39
N PRO A 16 8.84 2.34 -25.94
CA PRO A 16 7.75 1.67 -25.28
C PRO A 16 8.21 1.22 -23.89
N VAL A 17 7.60 1.78 -22.84
CA VAL A 17 7.89 1.38 -21.47
C VAL A 17 7.42 -0.07 -21.34
N HIS A 18 8.38 -1.00 -21.31
CA HIS A 18 8.08 -2.41 -21.11
C HIS A 18 7.57 -2.57 -19.68
N TYR A 19 6.29 -2.90 -19.53
CA TYR A 19 5.72 -3.18 -18.21
C TYR A 19 6.26 -4.52 -17.71
N GLU A 20 7.05 -4.45 -16.63
CA GLU A 20 7.45 -5.63 -15.88
C GLU A 20 6.59 -5.74 -14.62
N ARG A 21 6.06 -6.96 -14.36
CA ARG A 21 5.29 -7.23 -13.16
C ARG A 21 6.18 -7.06 -11.91
N HIS A 22 5.73 -6.29 -10.96
CA HIS A 22 6.36 -6.27 -9.63
C HIS A 22 6.33 -7.68 -9.02
N ARG A 23 7.48 -8.13 -8.51
CA ARG A 23 7.66 -9.45 -7.90
C ARG A 23 7.96 -9.28 -6.42
N PRO A 24 6.94 -9.20 -5.55
CA PRO A 24 7.12 -9.00 -4.11
C PRO A 24 7.97 -10.12 -3.49
N GLU A 25 7.84 -11.34 -3.97
CA GLU A 25 8.58 -12.52 -3.52
C GLU A 25 10.12 -12.38 -3.65
N GLN A 26 10.60 -11.44 -4.45
CA GLN A 26 12.03 -11.16 -4.63
C GLN A 26 12.56 -10.06 -3.71
N THR A 27 11.69 -9.37 -2.98
CA THR A 27 12.10 -8.27 -2.10
C THR A 27 12.73 -8.79 -0.80
N THR A 28 13.67 -8.01 -0.26
CA THR A 28 14.31 -8.32 1.02
C THR A 28 13.28 -8.42 2.15
N LEU A 29 12.31 -7.50 2.18
CA LEU A 29 11.26 -7.52 3.20
C LEU A 29 10.41 -8.78 3.13
N TYR A 30 10.03 -9.23 1.94
CA TYR A 30 9.26 -10.47 1.77
C TYR A 30 10.00 -11.66 2.37
N ARG A 31 11.28 -11.83 2.01
CA ARG A 31 12.11 -12.93 2.50
C ARG A 31 12.28 -12.89 4.01
N LEU A 32 12.49 -11.70 4.56
CA LEU A 32 12.62 -11.51 6.01
C LEU A 32 11.33 -11.93 6.73
N VAL A 33 10.19 -11.47 6.27
CA VAL A 33 8.88 -11.82 6.86
C VAL A 33 8.63 -13.34 6.71
N GLN A 34 8.85 -13.89 5.53
CA GLN A 34 8.66 -15.33 5.28
C GLN A 34 9.50 -16.21 6.20
N GLN A 35 10.74 -15.79 6.49
CA GLN A 35 11.67 -16.58 7.31
C GLN A 35 11.44 -16.41 8.81
N HIS A 36 10.95 -15.25 9.27
CA HIS A 36 10.97 -14.90 10.68
C HIS A 36 9.58 -14.66 11.30
N ALA A 37 8.49 -14.66 10.53
CA ALA A 37 7.17 -14.37 11.08
C ALA A 37 6.77 -15.36 12.19
N GLU A 38 6.95 -16.65 11.97
CA GLU A 38 6.58 -17.68 12.95
C GLU A 38 7.43 -17.61 14.22
N SER A 39 8.74 -17.40 14.10
CA SER A 39 9.62 -17.23 15.25
C SER A 39 9.30 -15.95 16.03
N PHE A 40 8.97 -14.88 15.34
CA PHE A 40 8.49 -13.63 15.95
C PHE A 40 7.20 -13.84 16.73
N PHE A 41 6.22 -14.56 16.18
CA PHE A 41 4.97 -14.86 16.89
C PHE A 41 5.22 -15.68 18.15
N ALA A 42 6.07 -16.73 18.05
CA ALA A 42 6.41 -17.56 19.19
C ALA A 42 7.14 -16.78 20.29
N GLU A 43 8.05 -15.87 19.92
CA GLU A 43 8.80 -15.04 20.86
C GLU A 43 7.88 -14.04 21.58
N VAL A 44 6.97 -13.38 20.85
CA VAL A 44 6.01 -12.45 21.46
C VAL A 44 5.05 -13.17 22.39
N ASP A 45 4.50 -14.32 21.98
CA ASP A 45 3.62 -15.15 22.79
C ASP A 45 4.32 -15.59 24.09
N ALA A 46 5.61 -15.95 24.01
CA ALA A 46 6.43 -16.33 25.18
C ALA A 46 6.73 -15.14 26.09
N ALA A 47 7.05 -13.98 25.52
CA ALA A 47 7.40 -12.77 26.29
C ALA A 47 6.19 -12.13 26.98
N THR A 48 5.02 -12.18 26.38
CA THR A 48 3.80 -11.51 26.88
C THR A 48 2.90 -12.45 27.69
N GLY A 49 3.08 -13.77 27.58
CA GLY A 49 2.19 -14.78 28.14
C GLY A 49 0.81 -14.81 27.49
N ALA A 50 0.59 -14.04 26.43
CA ALA A 50 -0.67 -13.96 25.71
C ALA A 50 -0.44 -14.15 24.20
N ARG A 51 -1.36 -14.85 23.54
CA ARG A 51 -1.32 -15.01 22.09
C ARG A 51 -1.53 -13.68 21.39
N LEU A 52 -0.72 -13.44 20.35
CA LEU A 52 -0.96 -12.34 19.43
C LEU A 52 -2.39 -12.41 18.86
N PRO A 53 -3.10 -11.27 18.80
CA PRO A 53 -4.41 -11.22 18.18
C PRO A 53 -4.37 -11.74 16.74
N GLN A 54 -5.41 -12.51 16.37
CA GLN A 54 -5.48 -13.15 15.05
C GLN A 54 -5.36 -12.15 13.90
N PHE A 55 -5.95 -10.95 14.03
CA PHE A 55 -5.86 -9.92 12.99
C PHE A 55 -4.42 -9.49 12.68
N VAL A 56 -3.49 -9.59 13.65
CA VAL A 56 -2.06 -9.30 13.42
C VAL A 56 -1.45 -10.39 12.56
N LYS A 57 -1.70 -11.66 12.88
CA LYS A 57 -1.23 -12.81 12.07
C LYS A 57 -1.79 -12.73 10.65
N ASP A 58 -3.08 -12.43 10.50
CA ASP A 58 -3.73 -12.26 9.21
C ASP A 58 -3.10 -11.14 8.35
N GLU A 59 -2.51 -10.10 8.97
CA GLU A 59 -1.78 -9.06 8.23
C GLU A 59 -0.50 -9.60 7.62
N PHE A 60 0.23 -10.47 8.32
CA PHE A 60 1.45 -11.12 7.81
C PHE A 60 1.11 -12.09 6.68
N ASP A 61 0.11 -12.93 6.86
CA ASP A 61 -0.35 -13.88 5.83
C ASP A 61 -0.78 -13.15 4.57
N ALA A 62 -1.63 -12.14 4.71
CA ALA A 62 -2.08 -11.33 3.60
C ALA A 62 -0.93 -10.58 2.89
N PHE A 63 0.12 -10.18 3.61
CA PHE A 63 1.32 -9.61 3.00
C PHE A 63 2.08 -10.64 2.16
N LEU A 64 2.25 -11.87 2.66
CA LEU A 64 2.96 -12.95 1.97
C LEU A 64 2.22 -13.42 0.71
N GLU A 65 0.92 -13.26 0.64
CA GLU A 65 0.10 -13.59 -0.53
C GLU A 65 -0.02 -12.44 -1.55
N CYS A 66 0.26 -11.21 -1.10
CA CYS A 66 -0.01 -10.00 -1.85
C CYS A 66 0.80 -9.85 -3.13
N GLY A 67 0.13 -9.81 -4.28
CA GLY A 67 0.76 -9.56 -5.57
C GLY A 67 1.43 -10.80 -6.19
N ILE A 68 1.20 -11.98 -5.63
CA ILE A 68 1.76 -13.25 -6.11
C ILE A 68 0.68 -13.98 -6.92
N LEU A 69 1.00 -14.35 -8.17
CA LEU A 69 0.05 -15.00 -9.06
C LEU A 69 -0.42 -16.37 -8.54
N ALA A 70 0.42 -17.09 -7.81
CA ALA A 70 0.06 -18.39 -7.24
C ALA A 70 -1.09 -18.32 -6.24
N HIS A 71 -1.27 -17.17 -5.56
CA HIS A 71 -2.36 -16.94 -4.61
C HIS A 71 -3.62 -16.35 -5.24
N GLY A 72 -3.64 -16.25 -6.56
CA GLY A 72 -4.80 -15.82 -7.32
C GLY A 72 -4.55 -14.59 -8.18
N PHE A 73 -5.27 -14.52 -9.29
CA PHE A 73 -5.13 -13.44 -10.25
C PHE A 73 -6.41 -13.23 -11.06
N LEU A 74 -6.50 -12.06 -11.65
CA LEU A 74 -7.46 -11.72 -12.70
C LEU A 74 -6.78 -11.80 -14.05
N ARG A 75 -7.40 -12.48 -15.02
CA ARG A 75 -6.98 -12.48 -16.41
C ARG A 75 -7.80 -11.44 -17.17
N LEU A 76 -7.11 -10.48 -17.74
CA LEU A 76 -7.69 -9.47 -18.62
C LEU A 76 -7.31 -9.82 -20.05
N ARG A 77 -8.31 -9.90 -20.93
CA ARG A 77 -8.10 -10.14 -22.36
C ARG A 77 -8.59 -8.95 -23.15
N CYS A 78 -7.73 -8.44 -24.05
CA CYS A 78 -8.13 -7.42 -25.01
C CYS A 78 -9.02 -8.05 -26.09
N ALA A 79 -10.19 -7.46 -26.32
CA ALA A 79 -11.13 -7.96 -27.33
C ALA A 79 -10.61 -7.76 -28.77
N ASP A 80 -9.83 -6.71 -29.01
CA ASP A 80 -9.37 -6.34 -30.35
C ASP A 80 -8.13 -7.11 -30.78
N CYS A 81 -7.11 -7.23 -29.92
CA CYS A 81 -5.84 -7.86 -30.28
C CYS A 81 -5.58 -9.22 -29.62
N GLY A 82 -6.50 -9.71 -28.77
CA GLY A 82 -6.38 -10.98 -28.07
C GLY A 82 -5.27 -11.03 -27.00
N HIS A 83 -4.60 -9.90 -26.72
CA HIS A 83 -3.54 -9.85 -25.71
C HIS A 83 -4.10 -10.14 -24.32
N ASP A 84 -3.43 -11.03 -23.59
CA ASP A 84 -3.78 -11.39 -22.22
C ASP A 84 -2.83 -10.73 -21.23
N LYS A 85 -3.40 -10.14 -20.16
CA LYS A 85 -2.66 -9.61 -19.02
C LYS A 85 -3.13 -10.27 -17.73
N LEU A 86 -2.19 -10.82 -16.95
CA LEU A 86 -2.47 -11.35 -15.63
C LEU A 86 -2.21 -10.29 -14.58
N VAL A 87 -3.17 -10.09 -13.69
CA VAL A 87 -3.09 -9.14 -12.55
C VAL A 87 -3.27 -9.91 -11.27
N ALA A 88 -2.21 -10.09 -10.49
CA ALA A 88 -2.28 -10.76 -9.21
C ALA A 88 -3.16 -9.99 -8.22
N PHE A 89 -3.85 -10.71 -7.36
CA PHE A 89 -4.65 -10.09 -6.30
C PHE A 89 -3.76 -9.38 -5.29
N SER A 90 -4.27 -8.31 -4.71
CA SER A 90 -3.59 -7.52 -3.69
C SER A 90 -4.33 -7.61 -2.37
N CYS A 91 -3.60 -7.61 -1.25
CA CYS A 91 -4.19 -7.75 0.08
C CYS A 91 -5.12 -6.59 0.46
N LYS A 92 -4.95 -5.40 -0.14
CA LYS A 92 -5.70 -4.15 0.15
C LYS A 92 -5.70 -3.77 1.64
N ARG A 93 -4.85 -4.40 2.43
CA ARG A 93 -4.75 -4.18 3.87
C ARG A 93 -4.06 -2.85 4.18
N ARG A 94 -4.25 -2.36 5.41
CA ARG A 94 -3.69 -1.07 5.87
C ARG A 94 -2.43 -1.23 6.71
N GLY A 95 -2.02 -2.46 6.96
CA GLY A 95 -0.82 -2.79 7.71
C GLY A 95 0.47 -2.42 6.98
N PHE A 96 1.46 -3.25 7.09
CA PHE A 96 2.81 -2.96 6.60
C PHE A 96 3.07 -3.30 5.13
N CYS A 97 2.08 -3.73 4.36
CA CYS A 97 2.26 -4.03 2.93
C CYS A 97 2.62 -2.77 2.14
N ILE A 98 3.87 -2.65 1.73
CA ILE A 98 4.43 -1.48 1.04
C ILE A 98 3.69 -1.22 -0.27
N SER A 99 3.41 -2.25 -1.07
CA SER A 99 2.75 -2.11 -2.38
C SER A 99 1.33 -1.55 -2.24
N CYS A 100 0.55 -2.04 -1.28
CA CYS A 100 -0.80 -1.54 -1.03
C CYS A 100 -0.80 -0.17 -0.35
N GLY A 101 0.15 0.07 0.56
CA GLY A 101 0.36 1.37 1.21
C GLY A 101 0.70 2.46 0.21
N ALA A 102 1.70 2.24 -0.64
CA ALA A 102 2.13 3.21 -1.66
C ALA A 102 1.00 3.56 -2.63
N ARG A 103 0.25 2.56 -3.11
CA ARG A 103 -0.92 2.80 -3.98
C ARG A 103 -1.96 3.67 -3.31
N ARG A 104 -2.29 3.41 -2.05
CA ARG A 104 -3.26 4.20 -1.30
C ARG A 104 -2.77 5.62 -1.06
N MET A 105 -1.50 5.79 -0.70
CA MET A 105 -0.91 7.10 -0.53
C MET A 105 -0.97 7.92 -1.82
N ALA A 106 -0.64 7.33 -2.96
CA ALA A 106 -0.73 7.99 -4.26
C ALA A 106 -2.18 8.38 -4.61
N GLN A 107 -3.15 7.50 -4.38
CA GLN A 107 -4.57 7.79 -4.59
C GLN A 107 -5.09 8.90 -3.68
N THR A 108 -4.69 8.88 -2.41
CA THR A 108 -5.06 9.94 -1.45
C THR A 108 -4.43 11.26 -1.84
N ALA A 109 -3.16 11.27 -2.21
CA ALA A 109 -2.48 12.48 -2.68
C ALA A 109 -3.16 13.07 -3.92
N ALA A 110 -3.47 12.24 -4.90
CA ALA A 110 -4.19 12.68 -6.11
C ALA A 110 -5.57 13.25 -5.74
N HIS A 111 -6.33 12.56 -4.90
CA HIS A 111 -7.64 13.06 -4.46
C HIS A 111 -7.54 14.41 -3.74
N LEU A 112 -6.56 14.56 -2.85
CA LEU A 112 -6.35 15.82 -2.13
C LEU A 112 -6.00 16.97 -3.10
N VAL A 113 -5.10 16.72 -4.05
CA VAL A 113 -4.68 17.74 -5.02
C VAL A 113 -5.81 18.10 -5.99
N ASP A 114 -6.56 17.11 -6.46
CA ASP A 114 -7.56 17.33 -7.52
C ASP A 114 -8.90 17.88 -6.99
N HIS A 115 -9.24 17.58 -5.71
CA HIS A 115 -10.60 17.82 -5.21
C HIS A 115 -10.69 18.58 -3.88
N VAL A 116 -9.62 18.60 -3.08
CA VAL A 116 -9.69 19.13 -1.71
C VAL A 116 -8.85 20.39 -1.53
N ILE A 117 -7.60 20.36 -1.99
CA ILE A 117 -6.68 21.48 -1.81
C ILE A 117 -6.93 22.50 -2.93
N PRO A 118 -7.28 23.75 -2.60
CA PRO A 118 -7.45 24.79 -3.61
C PRO A 118 -6.11 25.08 -4.30
N HIS A 119 -6.14 25.54 -5.56
CA HIS A 119 -4.95 25.93 -6.32
C HIS A 119 -4.38 27.27 -5.81
N VAL A 120 -3.84 27.23 -4.60
CA VAL A 120 -3.17 28.36 -3.93
C VAL A 120 -1.79 27.93 -3.45
N PRO A 121 -0.84 28.85 -3.26
CA PRO A 121 0.44 28.50 -2.66
C PRO A 121 0.22 27.91 -1.26
N VAL A 122 0.59 26.64 -1.07
CA VAL A 122 0.48 25.95 0.21
C VAL A 122 1.85 25.78 0.85
N ARG A 123 1.88 25.87 2.20
CA ARG A 123 3.06 25.54 2.99
C ARG A 123 2.70 24.40 3.94
N GLN A 124 3.54 23.39 3.98
CA GLN A 124 3.41 22.30 4.94
C GLN A 124 4.23 22.61 6.18
N TRP A 125 3.59 22.56 7.33
CA TRP A 125 4.25 22.63 8.63
C TRP A 125 4.28 21.23 9.22
N VAL A 126 5.49 20.74 9.54
CA VAL A 126 5.68 19.45 10.20
C VAL A 126 6.11 19.70 11.64
N LEU A 127 5.26 19.33 12.58
CA LEU A 127 5.56 19.38 13.99
C LEU A 127 6.07 18.01 14.47
N SER A 128 7.30 17.95 14.94
CA SER A 128 7.87 16.75 15.54
C SER A 128 7.87 16.88 17.05
N LEU A 129 7.22 15.93 17.72
CA LEU A 129 7.22 15.88 19.17
C LEU A 129 8.32 14.93 19.68
N PRO A 130 9.00 15.27 20.80
CA PRO A 130 9.91 14.36 21.47
C PRO A 130 9.24 13.02 21.80
N ILE A 131 9.99 11.92 21.72
CA ILE A 131 9.46 10.56 21.93
C ILE A 131 8.65 10.40 23.22
N PRO A 132 9.08 10.92 24.38
CA PRO A 132 8.31 10.82 25.62
C PRO A 132 6.91 11.44 25.55
N LEU A 133 6.77 12.57 24.83
CA LEU A 133 5.48 13.24 24.66
C LEU A 133 4.55 12.52 23.69
N ARG A 134 5.08 11.69 22.78
CA ARG A 134 4.25 10.91 21.85
C ARG A 134 3.40 9.87 22.58
N LEU A 135 3.95 9.21 23.57
CA LEU A 135 3.23 8.24 24.40
C LEU A 135 2.10 8.92 25.18
N LEU A 136 2.39 10.03 25.83
CA LEU A 136 1.39 10.79 26.57
C LEU A 136 0.23 11.25 25.70
N LEU A 137 0.52 11.75 24.49
CA LEU A 137 -0.52 12.20 23.56
C LEU A 137 -1.33 11.04 22.97
N ALA A 138 -0.72 9.87 22.79
CA ALA A 138 -1.43 8.67 22.36
C ALA A 138 -2.40 8.16 23.43
N GLU A 139 -2.08 8.29 24.70
CA GLU A 139 -2.98 7.96 25.81
C GLU A 139 -4.15 8.95 25.91
N ILE A 140 -3.88 10.25 25.81
CA ILE A 140 -4.93 11.29 25.80
C ILE A 140 -5.88 11.09 24.62
N GLY A 141 -5.38 10.75 23.42
CA GLY A 141 -6.19 10.49 22.25
C GLY A 141 -7.13 9.29 22.37
N ARG A 142 -6.79 8.29 23.21
CA ARG A 142 -7.66 7.14 23.50
C ARG A 142 -8.81 7.47 24.45
N ALA A 143 -8.64 8.48 25.30
CA ALA A 143 -9.65 8.87 26.26
C ALA A 143 -10.82 9.68 25.66
N HIS A 144 -10.73 10.05 24.38
CA HIS A 144 -11.71 10.89 23.68
C HIS A 144 -12.40 10.20 22.49
N VAL A 145 -12.27 8.87 22.35
CA VAL A 145 -12.97 8.10 21.29
C VAL A 145 -14.06 7.21 21.89
#